data_08c4e9de6fdabe0a67ff285f65ee4590
#
_entry.id   08c4e9de6fdabe0a67ff285f65ee4590
#
_cell.length_a   1.000
_cell.length_b   1.000
_cell.length_c   1.000
_cell.angle_alpha   90.00
_cell.angle_beta   90.00
_cell.angle_gamma   90.00
#
_symmetry.space_group_name_H-M   'P 1'
#
loop_
_entity.id
_entity.type
_entity.pdbx_description
1 polymer ?
#
loop_
_entity_poly.entity_id
_entity_poly.type
_entity_poly.pdbx_seq_one_letter_code
_entity_poly.pdbx_strand_id
1 'polypeptide(L)'
;MDSYALGDFSVSRIGFGAMQLPGPGVWGPPRDRGEALEVLRRAVELGVDHIDTAQYYGPDVANELIRAALHPYPDNLALVSKVGARRDQTGGWLPYNKPDQLRSGIQDNLRSLGIEQLAAVNLRVMGDEPDQRFDDQLTAMIQAREDGLIGGVGLSNVTLERLRRALERTPIACVQNPLNLADRSSMPVLRECATRGIAFVPFFPLGSAFAQDNQVLGNPEVRAIAERLGATPAQIALAWTLGLAPNVLLIPGTSSVAHLEENLAVADVMLDEQAQRRLAAVQG
;
A
#
# COMPACT_ATOMS: atom_id res chain seq x y z
N MET A 1 4.77 17.28 -7.69
CA MET A 1 4.10 16.59 -6.55
C MET A 1 4.97 16.69 -5.31
N ASP A 2 4.36 16.84 -4.13
CA ASP A 2 5.12 16.78 -2.88
C ASP A 2 5.69 15.38 -2.70
N SER A 3 6.90 15.28 -2.13
CA SER A 3 7.57 14.02 -1.86
C SER A 3 7.66 13.74 -0.35
N TYR A 4 7.84 12.48 0.02
CA TYR A 4 8.07 12.06 1.39
C TYR A 4 9.07 10.90 1.46
N ALA A 5 9.71 10.74 2.62
CA ALA A 5 10.69 9.67 2.83
C ALA A 5 10.00 8.31 2.97
N LEU A 6 10.52 7.31 2.27
CA LEU A 6 10.14 5.90 2.36
C LEU A 6 11.41 5.06 2.48
N GLY A 7 11.86 4.81 3.71
CA GLY A 7 13.21 4.29 3.94
C GLY A 7 14.25 5.28 3.42
N ASP A 8 15.17 4.80 2.58
CA ASP A 8 16.23 5.61 1.97
C ASP A 8 15.80 6.34 0.68
N PHE A 9 14.54 6.14 0.26
CA PHE A 9 13.98 6.78 -0.93
C PHE A 9 13.19 8.04 -0.56
N SER A 10 13.24 9.04 -1.45
CA SER A 10 12.30 10.17 -1.45
C SER A 10 11.33 9.94 -2.58
N VAL A 11 10.06 9.68 -2.27
CA VAL A 11 9.05 9.28 -3.24
C VAL A 11 7.91 10.27 -3.30
N SER A 12 7.23 10.34 -4.44
CA SER A 12 5.98 11.08 -4.62
C SER A 12 4.93 10.56 -3.64
N ARG A 13 4.04 11.45 -3.18
CA ARG A 13 3.00 11.03 -2.23
C ARG A 13 1.89 10.17 -2.85
N ILE A 14 1.90 10.00 -4.16
CA ILE A 14 1.00 9.11 -4.89
C ILE A 14 1.83 8.12 -5.71
N GLY A 15 1.78 6.86 -5.34
CA GLY A 15 2.39 5.74 -6.01
C GLY A 15 1.36 4.80 -6.63
N PHE A 16 1.72 3.55 -6.82
CA PHE A 16 0.88 2.54 -7.43
C PHE A 16 0.80 1.26 -6.60
N GLY A 17 -0.43 0.76 -6.36
CA GLY A 17 -0.69 -0.52 -5.71
C GLY A 17 -0.99 -1.63 -6.71
N ALA A 18 -0.19 -2.70 -6.69
CA ALA A 18 -0.29 -3.79 -7.67
C ALA A 18 -1.38 -4.84 -7.35
N MET A 19 -2.14 -4.67 -6.26
CA MET A 19 -3.12 -5.68 -5.80
C MET A 19 -4.24 -5.93 -6.83
N GLN A 20 -4.57 -4.96 -7.68
CA GLN A 20 -5.65 -5.06 -8.67
C GLN A 20 -5.16 -5.62 -10.04
N LEU A 21 -3.87 -5.88 -10.19
CA LEU A 21 -3.33 -6.43 -11.45
C LEU A 21 -3.68 -7.92 -11.68
N PRO A 22 -3.62 -8.81 -10.65
CA PRO A 22 -4.10 -10.19 -10.81
C PRO A 22 -5.59 -10.27 -11.08
N GLY A 23 -6.06 -11.47 -11.38
CA GLY A 23 -7.47 -11.76 -11.60
C GLY A 23 -8.37 -11.50 -10.38
N PRO A 24 -9.68 -11.73 -10.52
CA PRO A 24 -10.66 -11.50 -9.47
C PRO A 24 -10.28 -12.16 -8.14
N GLY A 25 -10.53 -11.46 -7.03
CA GLY A 25 -10.13 -11.93 -5.70
C GLY A 25 -8.62 -11.89 -5.45
N VAL A 26 -7.86 -11.12 -6.25
CA VAL A 26 -6.39 -11.07 -6.19
C VAL A 26 -5.79 -12.47 -6.43
N TRP A 27 -6.36 -13.21 -7.39
CA TRP A 27 -6.01 -14.60 -7.64
C TRP A 27 -5.90 -14.91 -9.14
N GLY A 28 -4.82 -15.62 -9.52
CA GLY A 28 -4.59 -16.05 -10.90
C GLY A 28 -4.22 -14.92 -11.85
N PRO A 29 -4.18 -15.20 -13.17
CA PRO A 29 -3.75 -14.25 -14.17
C PRO A 29 -4.73 -13.07 -14.31
N PRO A 30 -4.27 -11.90 -14.81
CA PRO A 30 -5.13 -10.76 -15.11
C PRO A 30 -6.14 -11.11 -16.21
N ARG A 31 -7.24 -10.35 -16.28
CA ARG A 31 -8.22 -10.46 -17.37
C ARG A 31 -7.60 -10.13 -18.72
N ASP A 32 -6.79 -9.09 -18.75
CA ASP A 32 -6.00 -8.68 -19.90
C ASP A 32 -4.55 -8.41 -19.47
N ARG A 33 -3.63 -9.26 -19.94
CA ARG A 33 -2.21 -9.13 -19.63
C ARG A 33 -1.57 -7.93 -20.32
N GLY A 34 -2.05 -7.59 -21.53
CA GLY A 34 -1.57 -6.44 -22.29
C GLY A 34 -1.88 -5.15 -21.57
N GLU A 35 -3.14 -4.97 -21.15
CA GLU A 35 -3.58 -3.80 -20.37
C GLU A 35 -2.85 -3.71 -19.01
N ALA A 36 -2.66 -4.81 -18.31
CA ALA A 36 -1.94 -4.82 -17.04
C ALA A 36 -0.48 -4.35 -17.19
N LEU A 37 0.22 -4.74 -18.27
CA LEU A 37 1.56 -4.26 -18.58
C LEU A 37 1.57 -2.78 -18.96
N GLU A 38 0.57 -2.33 -19.70
CA GLU A 38 0.43 -0.93 -20.13
C GLU A 38 0.19 -0.01 -18.95
N VAL A 39 -0.68 -0.38 -18.01
CA VAL A 39 -0.91 0.36 -16.75
C VAL A 39 0.40 0.58 -16.00
N LEU A 40 1.25 -0.45 -15.88
CA LEU A 40 2.52 -0.34 -15.17
C LEU A 40 3.52 0.59 -15.88
N ARG A 41 3.63 0.49 -17.21
CA ARG A 41 4.50 1.38 -18.00
C ARG A 41 4.00 2.82 -17.91
N ARG A 42 2.70 2.99 -18.10
CA ARG A 42 2.08 4.31 -18.02
C ARG A 42 2.21 4.95 -16.65
N ALA A 43 2.16 4.17 -15.56
CA ALA A 43 2.39 4.67 -14.22
C ALA A 43 3.78 5.31 -14.08
N VAL A 44 4.84 4.62 -14.52
CA VAL A 44 6.21 5.14 -14.48
C VAL A 44 6.39 6.34 -15.42
N GLU A 45 5.82 6.32 -16.62
CA GLU A 45 5.83 7.46 -17.56
C GLU A 45 5.20 8.71 -16.95
N LEU A 46 4.13 8.54 -16.14
CA LEU A 46 3.45 9.63 -15.43
C LEU A 46 4.15 10.05 -14.13
N GLY A 47 5.32 9.48 -13.81
CA GLY A 47 6.15 9.88 -12.69
C GLY A 47 5.88 9.13 -11.39
N VAL A 48 5.21 7.97 -11.44
CA VAL A 48 5.16 7.05 -10.29
C VAL A 48 6.56 6.52 -10.02
N ASP A 49 7.03 6.72 -8.80
CA ASP A 49 8.36 6.39 -8.33
C ASP A 49 8.37 5.40 -7.15
N HIS A 50 7.18 4.91 -6.75
CA HIS A 50 7.09 3.77 -5.85
C HIS A 50 5.90 2.87 -6.20
N ILE A 51 6.13 1.56 -6.14
CA ILE A 51 5.14 0.51 -6.40
C ILE A 51 5.07 -0.41 -5.18
N ASP A 52 3.85 -0.60 -4.68
CA ASP A 52 3.55 -1.52 -3.60
C ASP A 52 2.96 -2.82 -4.15
N THR A 53 3.59 -3.94 -3.82
CA THR A 53 3.20 -5.27 -4.27
C THR A 53 3.18 -6.28 -3.14
N ALA A 54 2.98 -7.54 -3.44
CA ALA A 54 3.23 -8.71 -2.59
C ALA A 54 3.35 -9.98 -3.45
N GLN A 55 4.24 -10.87 -3.06
CA GLN A 55 4.40 -12.17 -3.74
C GLN A 55 3.09 -12.95 -3.79
N TYR A 56 2.27 -12.86 -2.75
CA TYR A 56 0.98 -13.54 -2.68
C TYR A 56 -0.16 -12.87 -3.46
N TYR A 57 0.12 -11.84 -4.27
CA TYR A 57 -0.83 -11.27 -5.23
C TYR A 57 -0.81 -12.09 -6.52
N GLY A 58 -1.75 -13.04 -6.60
CA GLY A 58 -1.97 -13.86 -7.73
C GLY A 58 -1.46 -15.30 -7.80
N PRO A 59 -0.72 -15.96 -6.85
CA PRO A 59 0.61 -15.65 -6.36
C PRO A 59 1.63 -15.44 -7.48
N ASP A 60 2.66 -14.64 -7.21
CA ASP A 60 3.71 -14.18 -8.13
C ASP A 60 3.22 -13.32 -9.31
N VAL A 61 1.95 -13.41 -9.70
CA VAL A 61 1.41 -12.75 -10.89
C VAL A 61 1.68 -11.25 -10.91
N ALA A 62 1.43 -10.53 -9.80
CA ALA A 62 1.70 -9.09 -9.74
C ALA A 62 3.20 -8.78 -9.91
N ASN A 63 4.07 -9.53 -9.23
CA ASN A 63 5.52 -9.35 -9.32
C ASN A 63 6.04 -9.67 -10.74
N GLU A 64 5.56 -10.75 -11.37
CA GLU A 64 5.93 -11.11 -12.73
C GLU A 64 5.46 -10.06 -13.75
N LEU A 65 4.29 -9.45 -13.57
CA LEU A 65 3.81 -8.35 -14.40
C LEU A 65 4.68 -7.10 -14.23
N ILE A 66 5.03 -6.73 -12.98
CA ILE A 66 5.93 -5.61 -12.68
C ILE A 66 7.28 -5.84 -13.36
N ARG A 67 7.86 -7.04 -13.20
CA ARG A 67 9.12 -7.40 -13.87
C ARG A 67 9.01 -7.34 -15.39
N ALA A 68 7.97 -7.91 -15.95
CA ALA A 68 7.78 -7.95 -17.41
C ALA A 68 7.55 -6.58 -18.04
N ALA A 69 6.94 -5.64 -17.28
CA ALA A 69 6.66 -4.30 -17.75
C ALA A 69 7.86 -3.36 -17.62
N LEU A 70 8.64 -3.47 -16.51
CA LEU A 70 9.52 -2.41 -16.04
C LEU A 70 11.00 -2.82 -15.89
N HIS A 71 11.34 -4.12 -15.99
CA HIS A 71 12.75 -4.52 -15.89
C HIS A 71 13.50 -4.26 -17.22
N PRO A 72 14.70 -3.63 -17.20
CA PRO A 72 15.42 -3.11 -16.04
C PRO A 72 14.71 -1.91 -15.39
N TYR A 73 14.66 -1.90 -14.07
CA TYR A 73 13.94 -0.87 -13.32
C TYR A 73 14.67 0.46 -13.36
N PRO A 74 13.94 1.61 -13.35
CA PRO A 74 14.55 2.91 -13.10
C PRO A 74 15.22 2.96 -11.70
N ASP A 75 16.36 3.59 -11.58
CA ASP A 75 17.13 3.69 -10.33
C ASP A 75 16.36 4.36 -9.18
N ASN A 76 15.42 5.25 -9.51
CA ASN A 76 14.61 5.96 -8.54
C ASN A 76 13.29 5.24 -8.20
N LEU A 77 13.01 4.06 -8.76
CA LEU A 77 11.77 3.32 -8.50
C LEU A 77 11.89 2.48 -7.24
N ALA A 78 11.20 2.89 -6.18
CA ALA A 78 11.13 2.14 -4.94
C ALA A 78 10.11 0.99 -5.05
N LEU A 79 10.59 -0.26 -5.01
CA LEU A 79 9.73 -1.45 -4.94
C LEU A 79 9.53 -1.86 -3.49
N VAL A 80 8.29 -1.82 -3.04
CA VAL A 80 7.87 -2.18 -1.67
C VAL A 80 7.01 -3.43 -1.73
N SER A 81 7.26 -4.39 -0.84
CA SER A 81 6.48 -5.62 -0.79
C SER A 81 6.01 -5.94 0.63
N LYS A 82 5.39 -7.11 0.78
CA LYS A 82 4.82 -7.60 2.05
C LYS A 82 5.14 -9.07 2.23
N VAL A 83 5.30 -9.47 3.49
CA VAL A 83 5.40 -10.87 3.95
C VAL A 83 4.48 -11.11 5.14
N GLY A 84 4.25 -12.36 5.52
CA GLY A 84 3.42 -12.76 6.65
C GLY A 84 2.15 -13.50 6.25
N ALA A 85 1.82 -13.52 4.95
CA ALA A 85 0.69 -14.25 4.41
C ALA A 85 1.10 -15.09 3.19
N ARG A 86 0.27 -16.09 2.86
CA ARG A 86 0.31 -16.83 1.60
C ARG A 86 -1.10 -17.18 1.14
N ARG A 87 -1.22 -17.69 -0.08
CA ARG A 87 -2.48 -18.22 -0.61
C ARG A 87 -2.45 -19.72 -0.62
N ASP A 88 -3.58 -20.36 -0.36
CA ASP A 88 -3.75 -21.79 -0.62
C ASP A 88 -4.15 -22.05 -2.08
N GLN A 89 -4.35 -23.33 -2.44
CA GLN A 89 -4.71 -23.73 -3.80
C GLN A 89 -6.09 -23.25 -4.26
N THR A 90 -6.94 -22.83 -3.34
CA THR A 90 -8.30 -22.31 -3.62
C THR A 90 -8.35 -20.76 -3.59
N GLY A 91 -7.22 -20.12 -3.33
CA GLY A 91 -7.12 -18.67 -3.19
C GLY A 91 -7.46 -18.16 -1.79
N GLY A 92 -7.57 -19.04 -0.79
CA GLY A 92 -7.75 -18.67 0.62
C GLY A 92 -6.49 -18.03 1.22
N TRP A 93 -6.67 -17.12 2.15
CA TRP A 93 -5.57 -16.45 2.87
C TRP A 93 -5.12 -17.30 4.06
N LEU A 94 -3.85 -17.58 4.15
CA LEU A 94 -3.23 -18.33 5.25
C LEU A 94 -2.06 -17.52 5.85
N PRO A 95 -1.83 -17.64 7.17
CA PRO A 95 -0.59 -17.14 7.78
C PRO A 95 0.64 -17.84 7.18
N TYR A 96 1.68 -17.05 6.93
CA TYR A 96 3.01 -17.53 6.52
C TYR A 96 4.04 -16.64 7.22
N ASN A 97 4.07 -16.76 8.56
CA ASN A 97 4.58 -15.70 9.42
C ASN A 97 5.56 -16.21 10.50
N LYS A 98 6.07 -17.45 10.37
CA LYS A 98 7.22 -17.89 11.16
C LYS A 98 8.50 -17.22 10.63
N PRO A 99 9.55 -17.04 11.44
CA PRO A 99 10.80 -16.39 11.03
C PRO A 99 11.40 -16.93 9.72
N ASP A 100 11.49 -18.25 9.56
CA ASP A 100 11.94 -18.92 8.35
C ASP A 100 11.03 -18.66 7.14
N GLN A 101 9.73 -18.64 7.37
CA GLN A 101 8.72 -18.35 6.34
C GLN A 101 8.76 -16.89 5.87
N LEU A 102 8.99 -15.93 6.78
CA LEU A 102 9.16 -14.52 6.44
C LEU A 102 10.39 -14.34 5.53
N ARG A 103 11.52 -14.99 5.90
CA ARG A 103 12.73 -14.95 5.07
C ARG A 103 12.49 -15.57 3.70
N SER A 104 11.84 -16.75 3.64
CA SER A 104 11.46 -17.37 2.37
C SER A 104 10.57 -16.45 1.53
N GLY A 105 9.57 -15.81 2.13
CA GLY A 105 8.70 -14.86 1.44
C GLY A 105 9.43 -13.63 0.89
N ILE A 106 10.46 -13.12 1.58
CA ILE A 106 11.32 -12.06 1.06
C ILE A 106 12.09 -12.57 -0.17
N GLN A 107 12.70 -13.75 -0.08
CA GLN A 107 13.44 -14.37 -1.19
C GLN A 107 12.56 -14.65 -2.41
N ASP A 108 11.30 -15.05 -2.18
CA ASP A 108 10.32 -15.28 -3.25
C ASP A 108 9.98 -13.96 -3.97
N ASN A 109 9.83 -12.86 -3.23
CA ASN A 109 9.65 -11.53 -3.83
C ASN A 109 10.87 -11.11 -4.66
N LEU A 110 12.07 -11.23 -4.13
CA LEU A 110 13.31 -10.88 -4.82
C LEU A 110 13.46 -11.66 -6.13
N ARG A 111 13.19 -12.96 -6.09
CA ARG A 111 13.27 -13.85 -7.26
C ARG A 111 12.23 -13.49 -8.32
N SER A 112 10.97 -13.31 -7.94
CA SER A 112 9.89 -13.01 -8.88
C SER A 112 10.00 -11.62 -9.48
N LEU A 113 10.50 -10.63 -8.74
CA LEU A 113 10.82 -9.29 -9.25
C LEU A 113 12.15 -9.22 -10.02
N GLY A 114 13.08 -10.16 -9.80
CA GLY A 114 14.40 -10.17 -10.44
C GLY A 114 15.32 -9.07 -9.92
N ILE A 115 15.32 -8.83 -8.60
CA ILE A 115 16.13 -7.84 -7.90
C ILE A 115 16.86 -8.48 -6.70
N GLU A 116 17.91 -7.82 -6.23
CA GLU A 116 18.70 -8.28 -5.07
C GLU A 116 18.21 -7.69 -3.75
N GLN A 117 17.58 -6.50 -3.79
CA GLN A 117 17.08 -5.81 -2.60
C GLN A 117 15.74 -5.12 -2.88
N LEU A 118 14.80 -5.19 -1.95
CA LEU A 118 13.56 -4.40 -1.91
C LEU A 118 13.81 -3.08 -1.15
N ALA A 119 13.18 -1.98 -1.57
CA ALA A 119 13.26 -0.70 -0.87
C ALA A 119 12.74 -0.80 0.58
N ALA A 120 11.61 -1.48 0.76
CA ALA A 120 11.08 -1.84 2.07
C ALA A 120 10.20 -3.09 1.97
N VAL A 121 10.06 -3.82 3.08
CA VAL A 121 9.12 -4.94 3.19
C VAL A 121 8.27 -4.79 4.44
N ASN A 122 6.96 -4.84 4.24
CA ASN A 122 5.99 -4.78 5.32
C ASN A 122 5.78 -6.16 5.95
N LEU A 123 6.04 -6.27 7.25
CA LEU A 123 5.57 -7.39 8.06
C LEU A 123 4.06 -7.25 8.25
N ARG A 124 3.28 -8.08 7.55
CA ARG A 124 1.82 -8.12 7.72
C ARG A 124 1.44 -9.00 8.88
N VAL A 125 0.91 -8.38 9.93
CA VAL A 125 0.38 -9.09 11.09
C VAL A 125 -0.98 -9.70 10.75
N MET A 126 -1.10 -11.01 10.93
CA MET A 126 -2.29 -11.80 10.63
C MET A 126 -3.00 -12.20 11.94
N GLY A 127 -3.97 -11.37 12.34
CA GLY A 127 -4.78 -11.65 13.53
C GLY A 127 -4.12 -11.24 14.85
N ASP A 128 -4.70 -11.74 15.94
CA ASP A 128 -4.27 -11.43 17.30
C ASP A 128 -3.21 -12.43 17.74
N GLU A 129 -1.96 -12.06 17.53
CA GLU A 129 -0.80 -12.89 17.86
C GLU A 129 -0.20 -12.51 19.22
N PRO A 130 0.38 -13.49 19.98
CA PRO A 130 1.13 -13.17 21.17
C PRO A 130 2.32 -12.24 20.88
N ASP A 131 2.67 -11.37 21.81
CA ASP A 131 3.78 -10.42 21.68
C ASP A 131 5.11 -11.10 21.36
N GLN A 132 5.38 -12.25 21.98
CA GLN A 132 6.60 -13.02 21.70
C GLN A 132 6.70 -13.41 20.22
N ARG A 133 5.59 -13.81 19.60
CA ARG A 133 5.59 -14.13 18.16
C ARG A 133 5.89 -12.90 17.32
N PHE A 134 5.29 -11.77 17.64
CA PHE A 134 5.59 -10.52 16.95
C PHE A 134 7.06 -10.12 17.08
N ASP A 135 7.66 -10.31 18.27
CA ASP A 135 9.09 -10.05 18.50
C ASP A 135 10.00 -10.96 17.68
N ASP A 136 9.66 -12.24 17.57
CA ASP A 136 10.41 -13.21 16.74
C ASP A 136 10.31 -12.84 15.24
N GLN A 137 9.12 -12.45 14.78
CA GLN A 137 8.88 -11.96 13.42
C GLN A 137 9.69 -10.68 13.14
N LEU A 138 9.66 -9.73 14.06
CA LEU A 138 10.41 -8.48 13.94
C LEU A 138 11.91 -8.73 13.89
N THR A 139 12.40 -9.68 14.70
CA THR A 139 13.81 -10.11 14.65
C THR A 139 14.19 -10.64 13.26
N ALA A 140 13.35 -11.44 12.64
CA ALA A 140 13.59 -11.94 11.29
C ALA A 140 13.63 -10.82 10.24
N MET A 141 12.78 -9.79 10.38
CA MET A 141 12.79 -8.64 9.49
C MET A 141 14.03 -7.78 9.67
N ILE A 142 14.48 -7.58 10.91
CA ILE A 142 15.74 -6.87 11.24
C ILE A 142 16.92 -7.61 10.59
N GLN A 143 16.99 -8.93 10.78
CA GLN A 143 18.05 -9.74 10.18
C GLN A 143 18.04 -9.66 8.65
N ALA A 144 16.87 -9.69 8.02
CA ALA A 144 16.75 -9.55 6.57
C ALA A 144 17.28 -8.19 6.05
N ARG A 145 17.11 -7.13 6.84
CA ARG A 145 17.70 -5.81 6.54
C ARG A 145 19.23 -5.82 6.72
N GLU A 146 19.73 -6.40 7.79
CA GLU A 146 21.17 -6.54 8.04
C GLU A 146 21.86 -7.38 6.97
N ASP A 147 21.18 -8.40 6.44
CA ASP A 147 21.64 -9.23 5.32
C ASP A 147 21.54 -8.53 3.95
N GLY A 148 21.02 -7.30 3.90
CA GLY A 148 20.88 -6.51 2.67
C GLY A 148 19.74 -6.95 1.73
N LEU A 149 18.84 -7.84 2.17
CA LEU A 149 17.71 -8.30 1.36
C LEU A 149 16.60 -7.22 1.25
N ILE A 150 16.49 -6.35 2.25
CA ILE A 150 15.55 -5.23 2.30
C ILE A 150 16.25 -3.98 2.81
N GLY A 151 15.93 -2.81 2.25
CA GLY A 151 16.45 -1.52 2.70
C GLY A 151 15.77 -1.06 4.00
N GLY A 152 14.47 -1.28 4.13
CA GLY A 152 13.68 -0.85 5.28
C GLY A 152 12.71 -1.90 5.80
N VAL A 153 12.50 -1.89 7.13
CA VAL A 153 11.44 -2.67 7.78
C VAL A 153 10.17 -1.84 7.81
N GLY A 154 9.10 -2.34 7.19
CA GLY A 154 7.75 -1.80 7.29
C GLY A 154 6.85 -2.69 8.14
N LEU A 155 5.72 -2.15 8.57
CA LEU A 155 4.70 -2.88 9.31
C LEU A 155 3.34 -2.77 8.61
N SER A 156 2.52 -3.80 8.69
CA SER A 156 1.16 -3.76 8.14
C SER A 156 0.16 -4.41 9.10
N ASN A 157 -1.00 -3.77 9.26
CA ASN A 157 -2.09 -4.22 10.12
C ASN A 157 -1.68 -4.31 11.60
N VAL A 158 -1.04 -3.25 12.10
CA VAL A 158 -0.53 -3.18 13.47
C VAL A 158 -1.32 -2.21 14.33
N THR A 159 -1.40 -2.50 15.63
CA THR A 159 -1.90 -1.58 16.65
C THR A 159 -0.84 -0.52 16.98
N LEU A 160 -1.27 0.58 17.64
CA LEU A 160 -0.35 1.60 18.13
C LEU A 160 0.69 1.02 19.11
N GLU A 161 0.27 0.08 19.95
CA GLU A 161 1.14 -0.60 20.91
C GLU A 161 2.23 -1.41 20.19
N ARG A 162 1.86 -2.21 19.18
CA ARG A 162 2.83 -2.97 18.36
C ARG A 162 3.78 -2.06 17.58
N LEU A 163 3.29 -0.95 17.05
CA LEU A 163 4.17 0.04 16.43
C LEU A 163 5.21 0.57 17.41
N ARG A 164 4.79 0.99 18.62
CA ARG A 164 5.70 1.49 19.65
C ARG A 164 6.72 0.44 20.07
N ARG A 165 6.27 -0.80 20.29
CA ARG A 165 7.15 -1.94 20.59
C ARG A 165 8.20 -2.19 19.51
N ALA A 166 7.81 -2.09 18.23
CA ALA A 166 8.76 -2.23 17.12
C ALA A 166 9.79 -1.10 17.10
N LEU A 167 9.36 0.13 17.37
CA LEU A 167 10.23 1.32 17.39
C LEU A 167 11.28 1.31 18.51
N GLU A 168 11.08 0.55 19.57
CA GLU A 168 12.10 0.31 20.61
C GLU A 168 13.26 -0.55 20.09
N ARG A 169 13.07 -1.27 18.98
CA ARG A 169 14.02 -2.26 18.47
C ARG A 169 14.65 -1.88 17.13
N THR A 170 13.94 -1.16 16.28
CA THR A 170 14.41 -0.83 14.93
C THR A 170 13.68 0.40 14.36
N PRO A 171 14.33 1.20 13.52
CA PRO A 171 13.63 2.18 12.68
C PRO A 171 12.60 1.48 11.79
N ILE A 172 11.44 2.11 11.63
CA ILE A 172 10.36 1.66 10.75
C ILE A 172 10.25 2.60 9.55
N ALA A 173 10.36 2.05 8.35
CA ALA A 173 10.31 2.82 7.11
C ALA A 173 8.89 3.29 6.76
N CYS A 174 7.90 2.42 6.96
CA CYS A 174 6.49 2.76 6.73
C CYS A 174 5.55 1.87 7.53
N VAL A 175 4.31 2.35 7.68
CA VAL A 175 3.21 1.57 8.26
C VAL A 175 2.03 1.54 7.28
N GLN A 176 1.53 0.36 6.96
CA GLN A 176 0.35 0.14 6.12
C GLN A 176 -0.82 -0.37 6.96
N ASN A 177 -1.81 0.46 7.18
CA ASN A 177 -3.03 0.09 7.92
C ASN A 177 -4.29 0.52 7.17
N PRO A 178 -5.47 -0.07 7.45
CA PRO A 178 -6.71 0.39 6.83
C PRO A 178 -7.02 1.83 7.27
N LEU A 179 -7.33 2.69 6.33
CA LEU A 179 -7.79 4.04 6.62
C LEU A 179 -8.53 4.62 5.42
N ASN A 180 -9.77 5.03 5.63
CA ASN A 180 -10.59 5.72 4.66
C ASN A 180 -11.69 6.55 5.36
N LEU A 181 -12.58 7.16 4.61
CA LEU A 181 -13.67 7.98 5.16
C LEU A 181 -14.61 7.21 6.10
N ALA A 182 -14.86 5.90 5.83
CA ALA A 182 -15.73 5.06 6.63
C ALA A 182 -14.97 4.28 7.74
N ASP A 183 -13.66 4.07 7.60
CA ASP A 183 -12.84 3.40 8.62
C ASP A 183 -11.67 4.32 9.03
N ARG A 184 -11.76 4.86 10.23
CA ARG A 184 -10.76 5.76 10.84
C ARG A 184 -10.04 5.13 12.02
N SER A 185 -10.15 3.82 12.20
CA SER A 185 -9.57 3.08 13.33
C SER A 185 -8.06 3.26 13.46
N SER A 186 -7.37 3.46 12.32
CA SER A 186 -5.92 3.66 12.29
C SER A 186 -5.44 5.12 12.49
N MET A 187 -6.35 6.07 12.76
CA MET A 187 -5.95 7.48 13.01
C MET A 187 -4.92 7.64 14.15
N PRO A 188 -4.98 6.89 15.27
CA PRO A 188 -3.94 6.97 16.30
C PRO A 188 -2.56 6.54 15.78
N VAL A 189 -2.50 5.52 14.93
CA VAL A 189 -1.26 5.02 14.30
C VAL A 189 -0.72 6.05 13.31
N LEU A 190 -1.58 6.64 12.47
CA LEU A 190 -1.19 7.73 11.56
C LEU A 190 -0.55 8.90 12.31
N ARG A 191 -1.15 9.35 13.41
CA ARG A 191 -0.63 10.46 14.23
C ARG A 191 0.75 10.13 14.83
N GLU A 192 0.94 8.91 15.34
CA GLU A 192 2.23 8.46 15.85
C GLU A 192 3.28 8.45 14.74
N CYS A 193 2.93 7.93 13.55
CA CYS A 193 3.80 7.96 12.37
C CYS A 193 4.18 9.39 11.98
N ALA A 194 3.22 10.31 11.92
CA ALA A 194 3.46 11.72 11.59
C ALA A 194 4.43 12.40 12.58
N THR A 195 4.26 12.15 13.88
CA THR A 195 5.16 12.70 14.93
C THR A 195 6.60 12.18 14.79
N ARG A 196 6.78 10.99 14.25
CA ARG A 196 8.09 10.33 14.12
C ARG A 196 8.71 10.41 12.74
N GLY A 197 8.06 11.06 11.78
CA GLY A 197 8.53 11.14 10.40
C GLY A 197 8.46 9.82 9.63
N ILE A 198 7.56 8.91 10.02
CA ILE A 198 7.37 7.60 9.38
C ILE A 198 6.27 7.71 8.31
N ALA A 199 6.50 7.17 7.12
CA ALA A 199 5.49 7.10 6.08
C ALA A 199 4.28 6.25 6.54
N PHE A 200 3.06 6.77 6.30
CA PHE A 200 1.83 6.02 6.54
C PHE A 200 1.14 5.75 5.20
N VAL A 201 0.91 4.49 4.91
CA VAL A 201 0.38 4.02 3.62
C VAL A 201 -1.00 3.41 3.86
N PRO A 202 -2.10 4.18 3.69
CA PRO A 202 -3.44 3.65 3.90
C PRO A 202 -3.79 2.62 2.84
N PHE A 203 -4.18 1.41 3.25
CA PHE A 203 -4.81 0.48 2.33
C PHE A 203 -6.33 0.60 2.38
N PHE A 204 -7.00 0.25 1.28
CA PHE A 204 -8.42 0.46 1.04
C PHE A 204 -8.88 1.92 1.20
N PRO A 205 -8.16 2.90 0.62
CA PRO A 205 -8.53 4.31 0.76
C PRO A 205 -9.89 4.64 0.13
N LEU A 206 -10.36 3.83 -0.81
CA LEU A 206 -11.66 3.93 -1.47
C LEU A 206 -12.73 3.01 -0.86
N GLY A 207 -12.47 2.41 0.29
CA GLY A 207 -13.26 1.35 0.88
C GLY A 207 -12.75 -0.05 0.46
N SER A 208 -13.28 -1.09 1.12
CA SER A 208 -12.85 -2.45 0.86
C SER A 208 -13.18 -2.89 -0.56
N ALA A 209 -12.17 -3.38 -1.29
CA ALA A 209 -12.34 -3.97 -2.62
C ALA A 209 -13.14 -5.31 -2.59
N PHE A 210 -13.39 -5.86 -1.41
CA PHE A 210 -14.12 -7.10 -1.20
C PHE A 210 -15.55 -6.87 -0.68
N ALA A 211 -15.95 -5.62 -0.38
CA ALA A 211 -17.29 -5.30 0.07
C ALA A 211 -18.26 -5.23 -1.13
N GLN A 212 -19.48 -5.76 -0.95
CA GLN A 212 -20.55 -5.65 -1.96
C GLN A 212 -21.03 -4.20 -2.11
N ASP A 213 -21.11 -3.47 -1.00
CA ASP A 213 -21.50 -2.06 -0.97
C ASP A 213 -20.28 -1.19 -0.60
N ASN A 214 -19.88 -0.32 -1.51
CA ASN A 214 -18.81 0.60 -1.23
C ASN A 214 -19.33 1.83 -0.47
N GLN A 215 -19.18 1.82 0.85
CA GLN A 215 -19.65 2.89 1.75
C GLN A 215 -18.96 4.23 1.52
N VAL A 216 -17.74 4.25 0.95
CA VAL A 216 -17.01 5.48 0.65
C VAL A 216 -17.52 6.10 -0.64
N LEU A 217 -17.47 5.37 -1.75
CA LEU A 217 -17.87 5.89 -3.07
C LEU A 217 -19.38 6.04 -3.22
N GLY A 218 -20.16 5.27 -2.45
CA GLY A 218 -21.62 5.37 -2.36
C GLY A 218 -22.11 6.52 -1.48
N ASN A 219 -21.25 7.12 -0.67
CA ASN A 219 -21.63 8.15 0.30
C ASN A 219 -22.21 9.41 -0.38
N PRO A 220 -23.42 9.88 -0.01
CA PRO A 220 -24.05 11.05 -0.64
C PRO A 220 -23.19 12.33 -0.51
N GLU A 221 -22.51 12.53 0.61
CA GLU A 221 -21.65 13.69 0.83
C GLU A 221 -20.44 13.68 -0.11
N VAL A 222 -19.81 12.52 -0.27
CA VAL A 222 -18.68 12.35 -1.21
C VAL A 222 -19.12 12.67 -2.64
N ARG A 223 -20.27 12.16 -3.07
CA ARG A 223 -20.84 12.40 -4.41
C ARG A 223 -21.19 13.87 -4.63
N ALA A 224 -21.86 14.51 -3.67
CA ALA A 224 -22.23 15.91 -3.78
C ALA A 224 -21.01 16.84 -3.83
N ILE A 225 -19.94 16.53 -3.10
CA ILE A 225 -18.67 17.28 -3.16
C ILE A 225 -17.99 17.03 -4.51
N ALA A 226 -17.98 15.81 -5.00
CA ALA A 226 -17.41 15.44 -6.30
C ALA A 226 -18.08 16.23 -7.44
N GLU A 227 -19.41 16.26 -7.49
CA GLU A 227 -20.17 17.04 -8.47
C GLU A 227 -19.84 18.54 -8.38
N ARG A 228 -19.81 19.10 -7.17
CA ARG A 228 -19.52 20.53 -6.96
C ARG A 228 -18.11 20.94 -7.39
N LEU A 229 -17.13 20.05 -7.19
CA LEU A 229 -15.71 20.32 -7.50
C LEU A 229 -15.30 19.84 -8.90
N GLY A 230 -16.21 19.22 -9.66
CA GLY A 230 -15.89 18.69 -10.98
C GLY A 230 -14.89 17.51 -10.93
N ALA A 231 -14.91 16.76 -9.84
CA ALA A 231 -14.04 15.61 -9.60
C ALA A 231 -14.86 14.32 -9.49
N THR A 232 -14.22 13.16 -9.49
CA THR A 232 -14.90 11.90 -9.21
C THR A 232 -15.00 11.61 -7.70
N PRO A 233 -15.95 10.78 -7.25
CA PRO A 233 -16.01 10.34 -5.85
C PRO A 233 -14.70 9.69 -5.37
N ALA A 234 -14.01 8.95 -6.25
CA ALA A 234 -12.72 8.34 -5.94
C ALA A 234 -11.65 9.41 -5.67
N GLN A 235 -11.57 10.42 -6.53
CA GLN A 235 -10.64 11.54 -6.34
C GLN A 235 -10.89 12.31 -5.05
N ILE A 236 -12.16 12.56 -4.68
CA ILE A 236 -12.50 13.20 -3.40
C ILE A 236 -12.04 12.37 -2.20
N ALA A 237 -12.27 11.06 -2.21
CA ALA A 237 -11.87 10.17 -1.13
C ALA A 237 -10.34 10.07 -1.00
N LEU A 238 -9.64 9.98 -2.12
CA LEU A 238 -8.17 9.96 -2.14
C LEU A 238 -7.58 11.31 -1.71
N ALA A 239 -8.11 12.44 -2.19
CA ALA A 239 -7.67 13.78 -1.80
C ALA A 239 -7.87 14.03 -0.30
N TRP A 240 -9.01 13.59 0.26
CA TRP A 240 -9.24 13.66 1.70
C TRP A 240 -8.20 12.83 2.48
N THR A 241 -7.95 11.59 2.05
CA THR A 241 -6.99 10.72 2.72
C THR A 241 -5.57 11.30 2.64
N LEU A 242 -5.16 11.81 1.48
CA LEU A 242 -3.87 12.46 1.26
C LEU A 242 -3.70 13.72 2.12
N GLY A 243 -4.80 14.45 2.34
CA GLY A 243 -4.83 15.69 3.15
C GLY A 243 -4.77 15.46 4.66
N LEU A 244 -4.87 14.23 5.17
CA LEU A 244 -4.88 13.95 6.61
C LEU A 244 -3.55 14.29 7.29
N ALA A 245 -2.42 14.08 6.61
CA ALA A 245 -1.09 14.42 7.11
C ALA A 245 -0.04 14.39 5.98
N PRO A 246 1.08 15.12 6.12
CA PRO A 246 2.11 15.17 5.08
C PRO A 246 2.84 13.84 4.85
N ASN A 247 2.82 12.93 5.82
CA ASN A 247 3.45 11.60 5.76
C ASN A 247 2.54 10.51 5.15
N VAL A 248 1.36 10.86 4.66
CA VAL A 248 0.49 9.91 3.96
C VAL A 248 1.01 9.69 2.54
N LEU A 249 1.23 8.42 2.18
CA LEU A 249 1.54 7.97 0.84
C LEU A 249 0.39 7.12 0.31
N LEU A 250 -0.22 7.52 -0.78
CA LEU A 250 -1.29 6.75 -1.44
C LEU A 250 -0.72 5.73 -2.43
N ILE A 251 -1.34 4.56 -2.47
CA ILE A 251 -1.04 3.51 -3.45
C ILE A 251 -2.33 3.00 -4.12
N PRO A 252 -3.11 3.88 -4.78
CA PRO A 252 -4.33 3.44 -5.42
C PRO A 252 -4.00 2.47 -6.56
N GLY A 253 -4.60 1.27 -6.49
CA GLY A 253 -4.39 0.21 -7.49
C GLY A 253 -5.52 0.15 -8.50
N THR A 254 -5.17 -0.14 -9.75
CA THR A 254 -6.11 -0.35 -10.85
C THR A 254 -5.53 -1.28 -11.91
N SER A 255 -6.37 -1.86 -12.74
CA SER A 255 -6.02 -2.56 -13.97
C SER A 255 -6.41 -1.79 -15.24
N SER A 256 -6.77 -0.51 -15.13
CA SER A 256 -7.18 0.36 -16.25
C SER A 256 -6.31 1.61 -16.32
N VAL A 257 -5.81 1.95 -17.50
CA VAL A 257 -5.03 3.16 -17.76
C VAL A 257 -5.84 4.42 -17.43
N ALA A 258 -7.11 4.47 -17.80
CA ALA A 258 -7.98 5.61 -17.51
C ALA A 258 -8.14 5.86 -16.01
N HIS A 259 -8.34 4.79 -15.22
CA HIS A 259 -8.41 4.92 -13.76
C HIS A 259 -7.04 5.23 -13.13
N LEU A 260 -5.92 4.81 -13.74
CA LEU A 260 -4.59 5.22 -13.28
C LEU A 260 -4.42 6.73 -13.40
N GLU A 261 -4.74 7.30 -14.58
CA GLU A 261 -4.65 8.74 -14.83
C GLU A 261 -5.58 9.53 -13.90
N GLU A 262 -6.80 9.04 -13.69
CA GLU A 262 -7.74 9.61 -12.70
C GLU A 262 -7.15 9.61 -11.27
N ASN A 263 -6.55 8.50 -10.84
CA ASN A 263 -5.94 8.38 -9.52
C ASN A 263 -4.75 9.32 -9.33
N LEU A 264 -3.92 9.49 -10.35
CA LEU A 264 -2.75 10.38 -10.29
C LEU A 264 -3.16 11.85 -10.30
N ALA A 265 -4.25 12.21 -11.02
CA ALA A 265 -4.80 13.56 -11.05
C ALA A 265 -5.37 14.03 -9.68
N VAL A 266 -5.43 13.15 -8.68
CA VAL A 266 -5.76 13.52 -7.28
C VAL A 266 -4.82 14.60 -6.73
N ALA A 267 -3.58 14.67 -7.21
CA ALA A 267 -2.61 15.70 -6.84
C ALA A 267 -3.15 17.14 -7.07
N ASP A 268 -4.04 17.31 -8.04
CA ASP A 268 -4.60 18.62 -8.43
C ASP A 268 -5.97 18.89 -7.78
N VAL A 269 -6.52 17.93 -7.01
CA VAL A 269 -7.83 18.08 -6.37
C VAL A 269 -7.69 18.89 -5.07
N MET A 270 -8.20 20.11 -5.09
CA MET A 270 -8.21 21.01 -3.93
C MET A 270 -9.53 20.90 -3.17
N LEU A 271 -9.50 20.33 -1.98
CA LEU A 271 -10.65 20.33 -1.06
C LEU A 271 -10.68 21.66 -0.29
N ASP A 272 -11.70 22.49 -0.57
CA ASP A 272 -11.92 23.69 0.21
C ASP A 272 -12.36 23.39 1.67
N GLU A 273 -12.34 24.41 2.52
CA GLU A 273 -12.72 24.22 3.93
C GLU A 273 -14.12 23.63 4.13
N GLN A 274 -15.06 23.95 3.24
CA GLN A 274 -16.43 23.41 3.31
C GLN A 274 -16.41 21.91 3.04
N ALA A 275 -15.71 21.47 1.98
CA ALA A 275 -15.55 20.05 1.67
C ALA A 275 -14.87 19.31 2.81
N GLN A 276 -13.77 19.85 3.34
CA GLN A 276 -13.04 19.25 4.45
C GLN A 276 -13.94 19.06 5.69
N ARG A 277 -14.71 20.09 6.09
CA ARG A 277 -15.65 20.00 7.23
C ARG A 277 -16.73 18.94 6.99
N ARG A 278 -17.32 18.90 5.80
CA ARG A 278 -18.37 17.92 5.45
C ARG A 278 -17.83 16.48 5.46
N LEU A 279 -16.66 16.26 4.84
CA LEU A 279 -16.01 14.94 4.84
C LEU A 279 -15.55 14.52 6.25
N ALA A 280 -15.11 15.46 7.09
CA ALA A 280 -14.78 15.18 8.48
C ALA A 280 -16.00 14.68 9.30
N ALA A 281 -17.20 15.14 8.96
CA ALA A 281 -18.45 14.75 9.61
C ALA A 281 -19.03 13.42 9.11
N VAL A 282 -18.52 12.85 8.01
CA VAL A 282 -18.92 11.52 7.54
C VAL A 282 -18.56 10.50 8.62
N GLN A 283 -19.57 9.76 9.08
CA GLN A 283 -19.41 8.62 10.01
C GLN A 283 -19.44 7.33 9.21
N GLY A 284 -18.55 6.39 9.59
CA GLY A 284 -18.55 5.04 9.05
C GLY A 284 -19.57 4.14 9.74
#